data_f3aecd53ff98d9f82c317329191c7a67
#
_entry.id   f3aecd53ff98d9f82c317329191c7a67
#
_cell.length_a   1.000
_cell.length_b   1.000
_cell.length_c   1.000
_cell.angle_alpha   90.00
_cell.angle_beta   90.00
_cell.angle_gamma   90.00
#
_symmetry.space_group_name_H-M   'P 1'
#
loop_
_entity.id
_entity.type
_entity.pdbx_description
1 polymer ?
#
loop_
_entity_poly.entity_id
_entity_poly.type
_entity_poly.pdbx_seq_one_letter_code
_entity_poly.pdbx_strand_id
1 'polypeptide(L)'
;MENEQEVKKYDVIIAGAGPAGCACALTLKDSGLKVALFDKKTFPRDKVCGDAIPGRAIKTLRNISPEFADQFKAFENKYSTQKTRVSYNKQFLDFNWVGEAYTCARIDFDNFLFTLVKENTATDIYLDSNLSNLVIEENKVLIKDKNTATSFETKIIIGADGAQSVLARQLANRTIDRNHHVGSVRAYYKNVSNTKSNTTEIYFEKKYLPSYLWVFPLPGNKTNVGFGMLSSKIAKRKLNLKKTFYEFIAQNPELSSRFKDAEQIGELEGFGLPLGSKRVKISGDNFILVGDAASLIDPISGDGIGNAMFSGKLAAEQVIRCFENSDFTAKHIEQYDNNLFKAIGKELKLRFKAQQIISGMPFVLDTIFMASKSKLLKKLIQKNL
;
A
#
# COMPACT_ATOMS: atom_id res chain seq x y z
N MET A 1 -7.88 -8.97 45.99
CA MET A 1 -8.24 -7.68 45.38
C MET A 1 -7.69 -7.73 43.97
N GLU A 2 -8.52 -8.05 42.96
CA GLU A 2 -8.15 -7.90 41.58
C GLU A 2 -7.90 -6.41 41.33
N ASN A 3 -6.67 -6.07 40.96
CA ASN A 3 -6.36 -4.73 40.50
C ASN A 3 -7.26 -4.47 39.28
N GLU A 4 -8.28 -3.61 39.43
CA GLU A 4 -9.00 -3.06 38.29
C GLU A 4 -7.96 -2.37 37.39
N GLN A 5 -7.57 -3.02 36.32
CA GLN A 5 -6.68 -2.43 35.32
C GLN A 5 -7.41 -1.22 34.75
N GLU A 6 -6.85 -0.03 34.93
CA GLU A 6 -7.38 1.22 34.43
C GLU A 6 -7.59 1.15 32.90
N VAL A 7 -8.84 1.28 32.46
CA VAL A 7 -9.20 1.29 31.04
C VAL A 7 -8.94 2.69 30.48
N LYS A 8 -7.99 2.80 29.57
CA LYS A 8 -7.71 4.06 28.88
C LYS A 8 -8.76 4.36 27.82
N LYS A 9 -9.35 5.56 27.87
CA LYS A 9 -10.47 5.95 26.99
C LYS A 9 -10.04 6.94 25.93
N TYR A 10 -10.45 6.68 24.69
CA TYR A 10 -10.24 7.49 23.51
C TYR A 10 -11.54 7.66 22.72
N ASP A 11 -11.65 8.74 21.97
CA ASP A 11 -12.71 8.89 20.98
C ASP A 11 -12.45 7.97 19.79
N VAL A 12 -11.20 7.96 19.31
CA VAL A 12 -10.77 7.19 18.14
C VAL A 12 -9.49 6.40 18.44
N ILE A 13 -9.50 5.12 18.09
CA ILE A 13 -8.28 4.30 18.07
C ILE A 13 -7.94 3.97 16.62
N ILE A 14 -6.69 4.22 16.23
CA ILE A 14 -6.13 3.88 14.93
C ILE A 14 -5.12 2.74 15.13
N ALA A 15 -5.40 1.57 14.57
CA ALA A 15 -4.54 0.41 14.65
C ALA A 15 -3.64 0.30 13.41
N GLY A 16 -2.37 0.69 13.54
CA GLY A 16 -1.34 0.71 12.50
C GLY A 16 -0.92 2.12 12.10
N ALA A 17 0.35 2.46 12.32
CA ALA A 17 0.97 3.74 11.96
C ALA A 17 1.66 3.70 10.57
N GLY A 18 1.15 2.89 9.64
CA GLY A 18 1.54 2.95 8.23
C GLY A 18 0.90 4.14 7.51
N PRO A 19 1.09 4.28 6.18
CA PRO A 19 0.58 5.42 5.43
C PRO A 19 -0.91 5.70 5.59
N ALA A 20 -1.76 4.67 5.74
CA ALA A 20 -3.19 4.85 5.97
C ALA A 20 -3.50 5.43 7.35
N GLY A 21 -2.87 4.87 8.40
CA GLY A 21 -3.09 5.33 9.78
C GLY A 21 -2.52 6.73 10.02
N CYS A 22 -1.33 7.02 9.49
CA CYS A 22 -0.76 8.37 9.57
C CYS A 22 -1.63 9.40 8.82
N ALA A 23 -2.12 9.07 7.62
CA ALA A 23 -3.03 9.96 6.89
C ALA A 23 -4.35 10.19 7.64
N CYS A 24 -4.87 9.17 8.34
CA CYS A 24 -6.04 9.30 9.21
C CYS A 24 -5.76 10.23 10.40
N ALA A 25 -4.68 9.99 11.15
CA ALA A 25 -4.30 10.81 12.31
C ALA A 25 -4.05 12.27 11.93
N LEU A 26 -3.31 12.52 10.83
CA LEU A 26 -3.06 13.86 10.30
C LEU A 26 -4.35 14.58 9.87
N THR A 27 -5.35 13.86 9.37
CA THR A 27 -6.63 14.45 8.99
C THR A 27 -7.47 14.80 10.21
N LEU A 28 -7.34 14.06 11.31
CA LEU A 28 -8.05 14.33 12.57
C LEU A 28 -7.40 15.41 13.44
N LYS A 29 -6.25 15.98 13.05
CA LYS A 29 -5.42 16.87 13.90
C LYS A 29 -6.16 18.05 14.53
N ASP A 30 -7.15 18.62 13.82
CA ASP A 30 -7.90 19.80 14.25
C ASP A 30 -9.34 19.45 14.67
N SER A 31 -9.67 18.16 14.84
CA SER A 31 -11.05 17.72 15.16
C SER A 31 -11.46 17.89 16.63
N GLY A 32 -10.49 18.13 17.51
CA GLY A 32 -10.73 18.14 18.96
C GLY A 32 -10.94 16.77 19.59
N LEU A 33 -10.90 15.68 18.79
CA LEU A 33 -11.09 14.32 19.27
C LEU A 33 -9.83 13.78 19.96
N LYS A 34 -10.00 13.00 21.02
CA LYS A 34 -8.93 12.27 21.67
C LYS A 34 -8.57 11.03 20.87
N VAL A 35 -7.45 11.07 20.17
CA VAL A 35 -6.99 10.03 19.23
C VAL A 35 -5.82 9.24 19.82
N ALA A 36 -5.84 7.91 19.65
CA ALA A 36 -4.68 7.06 19.90
C ALA A 36 -4.26 6.33 18.63
N LEU A 37 -2.95 6.33 18.34
CA LEU A 37 -2.33 5.65 17.21
C LEU A 37 -1.42 4.53 17.70
N PHE A 38 -1.66 3.32 17.23
CA PHE A 38 -0.92 2.13 17.63
C PHE A 38 -0.08 1.57 16.46
N ASP A 39 1.13 1.10 16.75
CA ASP A 39 1.88 0.23 15.82
C ASP A 39 2.60 -0.88 16.62
N LYS A 40 2.64 -2.07 16.04
CA LYS A 40 3.31 -3.24 16.62
C LYS A 40 4.84 -3.16 16.56
N LYS A 41 5.39 -2.15 15.91
CA LYS A 41 6.83 -1.90 15.79
C LYS A 41 7.17 -0.48 16.21
N THR A 42 8.42 -0.27 16.57
CA THR A 42 9.01 1.06 16.77
C THR A 42 9.44 1.67 15.42
N PHE A 43 9.50 3.00 15.34
CA PHE A 43 9.95 3.73 14.16
C PHE A 43 11.38 4.28 14.36
N PRO A 44 12.20 4.34 13.28
CA PRO A 44 11.89 3.95 11.90
C PRO A 44 11.82 2.42 11.72
N ARG A 45 10.92 1.95 10.85
CA ARG A 45 10.77 0.54 10.52
C ARG A 45 10.63 0.29 9.03
N ASP A 46 11.20 -0.81 8.53
CA ASP A 46 10.97 -1.24 7.15
C ASP A 46 9.64 -2.02 6.98
N LYS A 47 9.11 -1.99 5.80
CA LYS A 47 8.00 -2.82 5.32
C LYS A 47 8.28 -3.26 3.89
N VAL A 48 8.20 -4.55 3.62
CA VAL A 48 8.37 -5.12 2.27
C VAL A 48 7.43 -4.44 1.28
N CYS A 49 8.00 -3.76 0.27
CA CYS A 49 7.31 -2.94 -0.73
C CYS A 49 8.23 -2.72 -1.93
N GLY A 50 7.67 -2.26 -3.06
CA GLY A 50 8.45 -1.76 -4.20
C GLY A 50 8.98 -0.33 -4.02
N ASP A 51 8.61 0.36 -2.92
CA ASP A 51 9.08 1.72 -2.59
C ASP A 51 8.70 2.81 -3.60
N ALA A 52 7.71 2.56 -4.44
CA ALA A 52 7.14 3.57 -5.33
C ALA A 52 6.06 4.38 -4.59
N ILE A 53 6.22 5.69 -4.60
CA ILE A 53 5.27 6.65 -4.00
C ILE A 53 4.50 7.33 -5.15
N PRO A 54 3.24 6.95 -5.38
CA PRO A 54 2.46 7.45 -6.51
C PRO A 54 1.94 8.86 -6.27
N GLY A 55 1.59 9.55 -7.36
CA GLY A 55 1.02 10.90 -7.30
C GLY A 55 -0.25 11.01 -6.44
N ARG A 56 -1.05 9.94 -6.32
CA ARG A 56 -2.21 9.91 -5.41
C ARG A 56 -1.81 10.11 -3.96
N ALA A 57 -0.68 9.54 -3.52
CA ALA A 57 -0.17 9.74 -2.16
C ALA A 57 0.17 11.21 -1.91
N ILE A 58 0.88 11.85 -2.85
CA ILE A 58 1.26 13.26 -2.76
C ILE A 58 0.03 14.17 -2.81
N LYS A 59 -0.92 13.87 -3.70
CA LYS A 59 -2.19 14.60 -3.77
C LYS A 59 -2.98 14.48 -2.46
N THR A 60 -3.01 13.31 -1.85
CA THR A 60 -3.68 13.11 -0.56
C THR A 60 -2.99 13.90 0.54
N LEU A 61 -1.66 13.87 0.61
CA LEU A 61 -0.89 14.64 1.58
C LEU A 61 -1.15 16.15 1.41
N ARG A 62 -1.16 16.65 0.18
CA ARG A 62 -1.48 18.05 -0.14
C ARG A 62 -2.92 18.43 0.24
N ASN A 63 -3.87 17.50 0.11
CA ASN A 63 -5.26 17.73 0.51
C ASN A 63 -5.46 17.71 2.04
N ILE A 64 -4.56 17.06 2.80
CA ILE A 64 -4.53 17.14 4.26
C ILE A 64 -3.92 18.49 4.68
N SER A 65 -2.72 18.80 4.19
CA SER A 65 -2.08 20.10 4.29
C SER A 65 -1.12 20.31 3.10
N PRO A 66 -1.19 21.43 2.38
CA PRO A 66 -0.20 21.80 1.37
C PRO A 66 1.23 21.77 1.91
N GLU A 67 1.43 22.24 3.13
CA GLU A 67 2.72 22.28 3.82
C GLU A 67 3.34 20.87 3.95
N PHE A 68 2.56 19.84 4.29
CA PHE A 68 3.07 18.47 4.39
C PHE A 68 3.55 17.92 3.04
N ALA A 69 2.87 18.27 1.96
CA ALA A 69 3.32 17.92 0.61
C ALA A 69 4.61 18.65 0.23
N ASP A 70 4.76 19.92 0.61
CA ASP A 70 5.96 20.71 0.34
C ASP A 70 7.15 20.22 1.19
N GLN A 71 6.93 19.84 2.45
CA GLN A 71 7.95 19.18 3.28
C GLN A 71 8.39 17.85 2.65
N PHE A 72 7.46 17.02 2.15
CA PHE A 72 7.85 15.80 1.43
C PHE A 72 8.60 16.12 0.13
N LYS A 73 8.22 17.17 -0.59
CA LYS A 73 8.93 17.60 -1.79
C LYS A 73 10.39 18.00 -1.49
N ALA A 74 10.63 18.62 -0.34
CA ALA A 74 11.97 18.99 0.14
C ALA A 74 12.75 17.81 0.76
N PHE A 75 12.07 16.71 1.11
CA PHE A 75 12.70 15.54 1.72
C PHE A 75 13.76 14.92 0.81
N GLU A 76 14.98 14.66 1.32
CA GLU A 76 16.12 14.29 0.48
C GLU A 76 16.17 12.80 0.10
N ASN A 77 15.73 11.90 1.01
CA ASN A 77 15.85 10.46 0.81
C ASN A 77 14.84 9.88 -0.19
N LYS A 78 14.71 10.51 -1.35
CA LYS A 78 13.86 10.04 -2.46
C LYS A 78 14.43 10.44 -3.81
N TYR A 79 13.99 9.74 -4.86
CA TYR A 79 14.17 10.17 -6.25
C TYR A 79 12.83 10.55 -6.88
N SER A 80 12.82 11.62 -7.68
CA SER A 80 11.67 11.97 -8.51
C SER A 80 11.59 11.02 -9.71
N THR A 81 10.47 10.33 -9.87
CA THR A 81 10.21 9.44 -11.00
C THR A 81 9.53 10.20 -12.12
N GLN A 82 10.20 10.30 -13.27
CA GLN A 82 9.69 10.96 -14.47
C GLN A 82 9.25 9.96 -15.54
N LYS A 83 9.74 8.73 -15.44
CA LYS A 83 9.55 7.71 -16.46
C LYS A 83 9.35 6.32 -15.83
N THR A 84 8.50 5.51 -16.48
CA THR A 84 8.52 4.06 -16.30
C THR A 84 8.87 3.40 -17.62
N ARG A 85 9.90 2.56 -17.58
CA ARG A 85 10.28 1.69 -18.69
C ARG A 85 9.67 0.33 -18.49
N VAL A 86 8.91 -0.13 -19.46
CA VAL A 86 8.35 -1.49 -19.49
C VAL A 86 9.12 -2.31 -20.52
N SER A 87 9.64 -3.45 -20.10
CA SER A 87 10.36 -4.42 -20.94
C SER A 87 9.51 -5.66 -21.17
N TYR A 88 9.41 -6.11 -22.42
CA TYR A 88 8.79 -7.36 -22.82
C TYR A 88 9.42 -7.88 -24.12
N ASN A 89 9.82 -9.15 -24.16
CA ASN A 89 10.43 -9.78 -25.34
C ASN A 89 11.56 -8.95 -25.96
N LYS A 90 12.50 -8.45 -25.12
CA LYS A 90 13.64 -7.59 -25.55
C LYS A 90 13.23 -6.25 -26.21
N GLN A 91 11.96 -5.89 -26.12
CA GLN A 91 11.44 -4.59 -26.54
C GLN A 91 11.18 -3.71 -25.32
N PHE A 92 11.30 -2.38 -25.49
CA PHE A 92 11.08 -1.40 -24.44
C PHE A 92 9.99 -0.42 -24.83
N LEU A 93 9.15 -0.08 -23.87
CA LEU A 93 8.15 0.96 -23.98
C LEU A 93 8.33 1.93 -22.81
N ASP A 94 8.66 3.17 -23.10
CA ASP A 94 8.85 4.22 -22.10
C ASP A 94 7.56 5.02 -21.95
N PHE A 95 7.08 5.14 -20.72
CA PHE A 95 5.96 5.99 -20.32
C PHE A 95 6.52 7.17 -19.53
N ASN A 96 6.20 8.39 -19.96
CA ASN A 96 6.52 9.60 -19.21
C ASN A 96 5.35 9.96 -18.29
N TRP A 97 5.63 10.20 -17.04
CA TRP A 97 4.62 10.60 -16.06
C TRP A 97 4.31 12.10 -16.19
N VAL A 98 3.02 12.41 -16.14
CA VAL A 98 2.55 13.79 -16.00
C VAL A 98 2.10 13.94 -14.55
N GLY A 99 2.97 14.50 -13.72
CA GLY A 99 2.70 14.69 -12.29
C GLY A 99 3.84 14.21 -11.40
N GLU A 100 3.64 14.35 -10.11
CA GLU A 100 4.63 14.01 -9.09
C GLU A 100 4.52 12.53 -8.75
N ALA A 101 5.63 11.81 -8.90
CA ALA A 101 5.80 10.45 -8.41
C ALA A 101 7.26 10.29 -7.94
N TYR A 102 7.48 9.43 -6.96
CA TYR A 102 8.80 9.26 -6.36
C TYR A 102 9.10 7.78 -6.10
N THR A 103 10.39 7.48 -5.93
CA THR A 103 10.83 6.28 -5.21
C THR A 103 11.46 6.70 -3.90
N CYS A 104 11.01 6.08 -2.81
CA CYS A 104 11.47 6.37 -1.45
C CYS A 104 11.35 5.08 -0.63
N ALA A 105 12.43 4.67 0.03
CA ALA A 105 12.39 3.47 0.85
C ALA A 105 11.31 3.59 1.94
N ARG A 106 10.56 2.51 2.19
CA ARG A 106 9.46 2.52 3.17
C ARG A 106 9.92 2.88 4.58
N ILE A 107 11.16 2.55 4.93
CA ILE A 107 11.74 2.96 6.22
C ILE A 107 11.79 4.48 6.34
N ASP A 108 12.12 5.18 5.25
CA ASP A 108 12.20 6.64 5.21
C ASP A 108 10.82 7.27 5.05
N PHE A 109 10.00 6.78 4.12
CA PHE A 109 8.68 7.33 3.85
C PHE A 109 7.71 7.16 5.02
N ASP A 110 7.65 5.95 5.61
CA ASP A 110 6.77 5.72 6.75
C ASP A 110 7.22 6.53 7.97
N ASN A 111 8.55 6.66 8.18
CA ASN A 111 9.09 7.49 9.26
C ASN A 111 8.81 8.98 9.03
N PHE A 112 8.89 9.46 7.80
CA PHE A 112 8.49 10.83 7.45
C PHE A 112 7.03 11.11 7.84
N LEU A 113 6.10 10.25 7.44
CA LEU A 113 4.68 10.41 7.79
C LEU A 113 4.44 10.32 9.30
N PHE A 114 5.14 9.41 9.97
CA PHE A 114 5.05 9.23 11.41
C PHE A 114 5.58 10.46 12.17
N THR A 115 6.67 11.06 11.69
CA THR A 115 7.21 12.32 12.24
C THR A 115 6.20 13.46 12.09
N LEU A 116 5.54 13.57 10.93
CA LEU A 116 4.46 14.56 10.76
C LEU A 116 3.35 14.38 11.80
N VAL A 117 2.93 13.13 12.09
CA VAL A 117 1.93 12.89 13.15
C VAL A 117 2.43 13.37 14.51
N LYS A 118 3.65 13.02 14.88
CA LYS A 118 4.25 13.42 16.18
C LYS A 118 4.33 14.93 16.35
N GLU A 119 4.66 15.65 15.30
CA GLU A 119 4.94 17.09 15.36
C GLU A 119 3.69 17.95 15.18
N ASN A 120 2.65 17.42 14.53
CA ASN A 120 1.51 18.23 14.10
C ASN A 120 0.16 17.79 14.69
N THR A 121 0.14 16.78 15.57
CA THR A 121 -1.11 16.29 16.18
C THR A 121 -0.97 16.10 17.69
N ALA A 122 -2.10 16.14 18.41
CA ALA A 122 -2.20 15.76 19.82
C ALA A 122 -2.48 14.26 20.02
N THR A 123 -2.15 13.42 19.02
CA THR A 123 -2.41 11.98 19.05
C THR A 123 -1.48 11.27 20.05
N ASP A 124 -2.06 10.49 20.96
CA ASP A 124 -1.31 9.59 21.82
C ASP A 124 -0.75 8.42 21.04
N ILE A 125 0.55 8.16 21.11
CA ILE A 125 1.25 7.16 20.29
C ILE A 125 1.68 5.98 21.15
N TYR A 126 1.29 4.78 20.74
CA TYR A 126 1.65 3.50 21.35
C TYR A 126 2.43 2.64 20.36
N LEU A 127 3.73 2.53 20.55
CA LEU A 127 4.62 1.69 19.76
C LEU A 127 4.89 0.37 20.49
N ASP A 128 5.40 -0.62 19.76
CA ASP A 128 5.57 -1.99 20.25
C ASP A 128 4.28 -2.54 20.90
N SER A 129 3.14 -2.16 20.32
CA SER A 129 1.80 -2.43 20.84
C SER A 129 0.99 -3.27 19.86
N ASN A 130 0.56 -4.44 20.30
CA ASN A 130 -0.13 -5.42 19.46
C ASN A 130 -1.60 -5.56 19.90
N LEU A 131 -2.48 -4.79 19.29
CA LEU A 131 -3.89 -4.79 19.59
C LEU A 131 -4.57 -6.14 19.26
N SER A 132 -5.40 -6.61 20.18
CA SER A 132 -6.09 -7.91 20.07
C SER A 132 -7.32 -7.95 20.98
N ASN A 133 -8.06 -9.06 20.94
CA ASN A 133 -9.24 -9.29 21.77
C ASN A 133 -10.24 -8.13 21.69
N LEU A 134 -10.57 -7.75 20.45
CA LEU A 134 -11.52 -6.69 20.18
C LEU A 134 -12.94 -7.21 20.38
N VAL A 135 -13.72 -6.45 21.13
CA VAL A 135 -15.17 -6.67 21.34
C VAL A 135 -15.89 -5.37 21.04
N ILE A 136 -16.92 -5.44 20.21
CA ILE A 136 -17.85 -4.34 19.99
C ILE A 136 -19.05 -4.58 20.91
N GLU A 137 -19.28 -3.64 21.80
CA GLU A 137 -20.48 -3.56 22.65
C GLU A 137 -21.38 -2.43 22.13
N GLU A 138 -22.56 -2.26 22.73
CA GLU A 138 -23.45 -1.14 22.38
C GLU A 138 -22.69 0.19 22.48
N ASN A 139 -22.47 0.83 21.32
CA ASN A 139 -21.82 2.16 21.17
C ASN A 139 -20.37 2.30 21.65
N LYS A 140 -19.63 1.21 21.82
CA LYS A 140 -18.20 1.26 22.15
C LYS A 140 -17.42 0.03 21.66
N VAL A 141 -16.12 0.19 21.54
CA VAL A 141 -15.17 -0.87 21.23
C VAL A 141 -14.22 -1.04 22.40
N LEU A 142 -14.10 -2.26 22.88
CA LEU A 142 -13.09 -2.66 23.86
C LEU A 142 -12.00 -3.43 23.15
N ILE A 143 -10.76 -3.09 23.46
CA ILE A 143 -9.59 -3.74 22.84
C ILE A 143 -8.45 -3.82 23.85
N LYS A 144 -7.63 -4.87 23.76
CA LYS A 144 -6.46 -5.07 24.61
C LYS A 144 -5.16 -5.05 23.81
N ASP A 145 -4.13 -4.49 24.43
CA ASP A 145 -2.77 -4.68 23.96
C ASP A 145 -2.21 -5.99 24.53
N LYS A 146 -1.75 -6.88 23.66
CA LYS A 146 -1.16 -8.17 24.08
C LYS A 146 0.13 -8.01 24.86
N ASN A 147 0.92 -7.00 24.56
CA ASN A 147 2.26 -6.83 25.10
C ASN A 147 2.21 -6.31 26.54
N THR A 148 1.27 -5.39 26.82
CA THR A 148 1.14 -4.74 28.14
C THR A 148 -0.06 -5.20 28.94
N ALA A 149 -0.96 -5.99 28.35
CA ALA A 149 -2.26 -6.36 28.89
C ALA A 149 -3.19 -5.14 29.20
N THR A 150 -2.80 -3.93 28.81
CA THR A 150 -3.60 -2.72 29.01
C THR A 150 -4.89 -2.78 28.18
N SER A 151 -6.01 -2.39 28.79
CA SER A 151 -7.31 -2.31 28.15
C SER A 151 -7.60 -0.89 27.67
N PHE A 152 -8.22 -0.79 26.49
CA PHE A 152 -8.61 0.48 25.89
C PHE A 152 -10.09 0.43 25.48
N GLU A 153 -10.75 1.59 25.60
CA GLU A 153 -12.14 1.81 25.17
C GLU A 153 -12.16 2.95 24.14
N THR A 154 -12.95 2.79 23.08
CA THR A 154 -13.14 3.84 22.07
C THR A 154 -14.54 3.81 21.49
N LYS A 155 -15.00 4.93 20.91
CA LYS A 155 -16.26 5.00 20.16
C LYS A 155 -16.15 4.36 18.79
N ILE A 156 -14.99 4.50 18.14
CA ILE A 156 -14.75 3.96 16.81
C ILE A 156 -13.28 3.53 16.63
N ILE A 157 -13.07 2.39 15.97
CA ILE A 157 -11.74 1.88 15.66
C ILE A 157 -11.47 1.91 14.15
N ILE A 158 -10.29 2.39 13.78
CA ILE A 158 -9.80 2.40 12.41
C ILE A 158 -8.76 1.29 12.24
N GLY A 159 -9.08 0.28 11.43
CA GLY A 159 -8.17 -0.81 11.10
C GLY A 159 -7.23 -0.41 9.95
N ALA A 160 -6.02 0.04 10.29
CA ALA A 160 -4.93 0.39 9.38
C ALA A 160 -3.75 -0.60 9.50
N ASP A 161 -4.00 -1.81 10.03
CA ASP A 161 -3.03 -2.84 10.43
C ASP A 161 -2.50 -3.69 9.26
N GLY A 162 -2.77 -3.25 8.02
CA GLY A 162 -2.12 -3.72 6.80
C GLY A 162 -2.66 -5.05 6.27
N ALA A 163 -1.88 -5.68 5.37
CA ALA A 163 -2.31 -6.85 4.60
C ALA A 163 -2.61 -8.10 5.47
N GLN A 164 -2.01 -8.19 6.65
CA GLN A 164 -2.26 -9.26 7.62
C GLN A 164 -3.22 -8.85 8.73
N SER A 165 -4.09 -7.89 8.46
CA SER A 165 -5.00 -7.26 9.41
C SER A 165 -5.71 -8.28 10.32
N VAL A 166 -5.52 -8.10 11.62
CA VAL A 166 -6.27 -8.82 12.67
C VAL A 166 -7.70 -8.29 12.70
N LEU A 167 -7.86 -6.97 12.59
CA LEU A 167 -9.15 -6.31 12.63
C LEU A 167 -10.04 -6.71 11.45
N ALA A 168 -9.47 -6.80 10.24
CA ALA A 168 -10.24 -7.26 9.08
C ALA A 168 -10.72 -8.72 9.23
N ARG A 169 -9.94 -9.58 9.88
CA ARG A 169 -10.35 -10.95 10.16
C ARG A 169 -11.48 -11.01 11.21
N GLN A 170 -11.40 -10.22 12.27
CA GLN A 170 -12.37 -10.23 13.36
C GLN A 170 -13.67 -9.51 12.99
N LEU A 171 -13.59 -8.32 12.36
CA LEU A 171 -14.74 -7.45 12.12
C LEU A 171 -15.42 -7.69 10.76
N ALA A 172 -14.66 -8.15 9.77
CA ALA A 172 -15.16 -8.36 8.41
C ALA A 172 -15.02 -9.82 7.92
N ASN A 173 -14.71 -10.77 8.79
CA ASN A 173 -14.52 -12.19 8.47
C ASN A 173 -13.57 -12.40 7.26
N ARG A 174 -12.51 -11.58 7.17
CA ARG A 174 -11.62 -11.57 6.03
C ARG A 174 -10.79 -12.84 5.97
N THR A 175 -10.85 -13.51 4.84
CA THR A 175 -9.98 -14.65 4.49
C THR A 175 -9.18 -14.34 3.24
N ILE A 176 -8.08 -15.07 3.03
CA ILE A 176 -7.25 -14.89 1.83
C ILE A 176 -7.92 -15.56 0.64
N ASP A 177 -8.38 -14.74 -0.32
CA ASP A 177 -8.85 -15.22 -1.62
C ASP A 177 -7.68 -15.17 -2.61
N ARG A 178 -7.14 -16.34 -2.98
CA ARG A 178 -5.95 -16.46 -3.83
C ARG A 178 -6.10 -15.84 -5.23
N ASN A 179 -7.33 -15.65 -5.71
CA ASN A 179 -7.60 -14.99 -7.00
C ASN A 179 -7.54 -13.46 -6.89
N HIS A 180 -7.62 -12.94 -5.68
CA HIS A 180 -7.60 -11.51 -5.36
C HIS A 180 -6.43 -11.17 -4.42
N HIS A 181 -5.35 -11.94 -4.53
CA HIS A 181 -4.16 -11.81 -3.70
C HIS A 181 -2.90 -12.09 -4.52
N VAL A 182 -1.86 -11.28 -4.31
CA VAL A 182 -0.54 -11.45 -4.92
C VAL A 182 0.45 -11.88 -3.85
N GLY A 183 1.23 -12.91 -4.12
CA GLY A 183 2.46 -13.18 -3.39
C GLY A 183 3.60 -12.44 -4.06
N SER A 184 4.43 -11.76 -3.28
CA SER A 184 5.59 -11.02 -3.79
C SER A 184 6.84 -11.30 -2.97
N VAL A 185 8.00 -11.08 -3.59
CA VAL A 185 9.31 -11.09 -2.94
C VAL A 185 10.07 -9.83 -3.33
N ARG A 186 10.89 -9.30 -2.42
CA ARG A 186 11.69 -8.08 -2.62
C ARG A 186 13.03 -8.20 -1.93
N ALA A 187 14.10 -7.74 -2.59
CA ALA A 187 15.39 -7.49 -1.99
C ALA A 187 15.92 -6.11 -2.41
N TYR A 188 16.81 -5.56 -1.61
CA TYR A 188 17.62 -4.41 -2.02
C TYR A 188 18.93 -4.88 -2.63
N TYR A 189 19.43 -4.11 -3.60
CA TYR A 189 20.72 -4.32 -4.25
C TYR A 189 21.52 -3.04 -4.28
N LYS A 190 22.84 -3.15 -4.23
CA LYS A 190 23.80 -2.11 -4.63
C LYS A 190 24.39 -2.45 -5.99
N ASN A 191 24.96 -1.45 -6.66
CA ASN A 191 25.74 -1.61 -7.89
C ASN A 191 24.98 -2.26 -9.05
N VAL A 192 23.65 -2.13 -9.11
CA VAL A 192 22.89 -2.54 -10.31
C VAL A 192 23.25 -1.58 -11.46
N SER A 193 23.94 -2.09 -12.49
CA SER A 193 24.42 -1.23 -13.57
C SER A 193 23.29 -0.64 -14.41
N ASN A 194 23.54 0.51 -15.05
CA ASN A 194 22.61 1.23 -15.93
C ASN A 194 21.28 1.66 -15.26
N THR A 195 21.24 1.76 -13.94
CA THR A 195 20.09 2.27 -13.20
C THR A 195 20.04 3.80 -13.29
N LYS A 196 18.87 4.37 -13.59
CA LYS A 196 18.64 5.82 -13.70
C LYS A 196 17.74 6.29 -12.58
N SER A 197 18.15 7.30 -11.82
CA SER A 197 17.42 7.82 -10.66
C SER A 197 15.99 8.28 -10.95
N ASN A 198 15.70 8.73 -12.17
CA ASN A 198 14.39 9.22 -12.59
C ASN A 198 13.51 8.18 -13.30
N THR A 199 13.94 6.92 -13.37
CA THR A 199 13.28 5.88 -14.17
C THR A 199 13.03 4.63 -13.33
N THR A 200 11.77 4.26 -13.17
CA THR A 200 11.37 2.93 -12.69
C THR A 200 11.29 1.95 -13.85
N GLU A 201 11.59 0.69 -13.60
CA GLU A 201 11.62 -0.32 -14.64
C GLU A 201 10.76 -1.53 -14.25
N ILE A 202 10.00 -2.05 -15.22
CA ILE A 202 9.12 -3.21 -15.07
C ILE A 202 9.45 -4.19 -16.20
N TYR A 203 9.72 -5.44 -15.85
CA TYR A 203 10.09 -6.51 -16.76
C TYR A 203 9.02 -7.60 -16.78
N PHE A 204 8.43 -7.81 -17.94
CA PHE A 204 7.51 -8.94 -18.20
C PHE A 204 8.23 -10.04 -18.96
N GLU A 205 7.97 -11.27 -18.57
CA GLU A 205 8.35 -12.48 -19.29
C GLU A 205 7.11 -13.32 -19.61
N LYS A 206 6.96 -13.76 -20.85
CA LYS A 206 5.77 -14.47 -21.35
C LYS A 206 5.37 -15.65 -20.47
N LYS A 207 6.35 -16.41 -19.98
CA LYS A 207 6.12 -17.58 -19.10
C LYS A 207 5.55 -17.24 -17.73
N TYR A 208 5.70 -15.98 -17.27
CA TYR A 208 5.25 -15.55 -15.95
C TYR A 208 4.02 -14.64 -15.98
N LEU A 209 3.51 -14.26 -17.16
CA LEU A 209 2.36 -13.36 -17.24
C LEU A 209 1.17 -13.82 -16.37
N PRO A 210 0.46 -12.86 -15.77
CA PRO A 210 0.56 -11.40 -15.84
C PRO A 210 1.56 -10.77 -14.82
N SER A 211 2.44 -11.58 -14.28
CA SER A 211 3.44 -11.19 -13.29
C SER A 211 4.58 -10.39 -13.89
N TYR A 212 5.23 -9.58 -13.08
CA TYR A 212 6.38 -8.80 -13.50
C TYR A 212 7.45 -8.72 -12.41
N LEU A 213 8.68 -8.45 -12.83
CA LEU A 213 9.78 -8.06 -11.98
C LEU A 213 9.95 -6.54 -12.08
N TRP A 214 10.17 -5.88 -10.96
CA TRP A 214 10.48 -4.44 -10.93
C TRP A 214 11.92 -4.18 -10.52
N VAL A 215 12.48 -3.07 -11.02
CA VAL A 215 13.80 -2.53 -10.67
C VAL A 215 13.64 -1.04 -10.44
N PHE A 216 13.59 -0.61 -9.19
CA PHE A 216 13.29 0.77 -8.81
C PHE A 216 14.47 1.41 -8.09
N PRO A 217 15.02 2.51 -8.62
CA PRO A 217 16.16 3.18 -8.02
C PRO A 217 15.80 3.87 -6.72
N LEU A 218 16.73 3.87 -5.79
CA LEU A 218 16.64 4.56 -4.51
C LEU A 218 17.93 5.36 -4.26
N PRO A 219 17.90 6.41 -3.42
CA PRO A 219 19.09 7.13 -2.99
C PRO A 219 20.17 6.21 -2.41
N GLY A 220 21.44 6.66 -2.47
CA GLY A 220 22.57 5.92 -1.91
C GLY A 220 23.01 4.69 -2.73
N ASN A 221 22.90 4.75 -4.07
CA ASN A 221 23.24 3.63 -4.96
C ASN A 221 22.49 2.32 -4.63
N LYS A 222 21.29 2.47 -4.10
CA LYS A 222 20.41 1.36 -3.73
C LYS A 222 19.33 1.16 -4.80
N THR A 223 18.95 -0.08 -5.02
CA THR A 223 17.87 -0.44 -5.95
C THR A 223 16.94 -1.42 -5.26
N ASN A 224 15.65 -1.13 -5.27
CA ASN A 224 14.61 -2.05 -4.85
C ASN A 224 14.27 -2.97 -6.03
N VAL A 225 14.43 -4.26 -5.84
CA VAL A 225 14.17 -5.27 -6.87
C VAL A 225 13.22 -6.30 -6.31
N GLY A 226 12.16 -6.60 -7.04
CA GLY A 226 11.24 -7.61 -6.58
C GLY A 226 10.39 -8.20 -7.69
N PHE A 227 9.61 -9.21 -7.32
CA PHE A 227 8.76 -9.97 -8.24
C PHE A 227 7.44 -10.30 -7.56
N GLY A 228 6.32 -10.11 -8.27
CA GLY A 228 4.99 -10.40 -7.75
C GLY A 228 4.17 -11.26 -8.70
N MET A 229 3.37 -12.21 -8.15
CA MET A 229 2.50 -13.09 -8.92
C MET A 229 1.19 -13.36 -8.16
N LEU A 230 0.08 -13.51 -8.89
CA LEU A 230 -1.19 -13.95 -8.32
C LEU A 230 -1.03 -15.27 -7.56
N SER A 231 -1.51 -15.30 -6.32
CA SER A 231 -1.37 -16.47 -5.42
C SER A 231 -2.04 -17.73 -5.98
N SER A 232 -3.12 -17.58 -6.76
CA SER A 232 -3.74 -18.69 -7.47
C SER A 232 -2.85 -19.29 -8.58
N LYS A 233 -2.04 -18.45 -9.25
CA LYS A 233 -1.08 -18.90 -10.27
C LYS A 233 0.14 -19.56 -9.62
N ILE A 234 0.63 -19.02 -8.50
CA ILE A 234 1.70 -19.63 -7.71
C ILE A 234 1.30 -21.04 -7.29
N ALA A 235 0.11 -21.19 -6.71
CA ALA A 235 -0.41 -22.47 -6.25
C ALA A 235 -0.62 -23.45 -7.43
N LYS A 236 -1.27 -23.01 -8.53
CA LYS A 236 -1.52 -23.84 -9.72
C LYS A 236 -0.24 -24.35 -10.35
N ARG A 237 0.81 -23.52 -10.42
CA ARG A 237 2.09 -23.85 -11.03
C ARG A 237 3.11 -24.43 -10.04
N LYS A 238 2.75 -24.55 -8.75
CA LYS A 238 3.62 -25.02 -7.67
C LYS A 238 4.96 -24.28 -7.62
N LEU A 239 4.94 -22.95 -7.84
CA LEU A 239 6.14 -22.14 -7.93
C LEU A 239 6.71 -21.79 -6.56
N ASN A 240 8.04 -21.79 -6.44
CA ASN A 240 8.77 -21.17 -5.36
C ASN A 240 9.16 -19.75 -5.79
N LEU A 241 8.54 -18.71 -5.21
CA LEU A 241 8.77 -17.32 -5.62
C LEU A 241 10.22 -16.87 -5.45
N LYS A 242 10.91 -17.30 -4.39
CA LYS A 242 12.32 -16.95 -4.17
C LYS A 242 13.19 -17.51 -5.30
N LYS A 243 13.00 -18.79 -5.64
CA LYS A 243 13.70 -19.42 -6.76
C LYS A 243 13.36 -18.75 -8.09
N THR A 244 12.07 -18.47 -8.32
CA THR A 244 11.59 -17.80 -9.56
C THR A 244 12.17 -16.40 -9.72
N PHE A 245 12.34 -15.65 -8.65
CA PHE A 245 12.95 -14.32 -8.66
C PHE A 245 14.41 -14.37 -9.18
N TYR A 246 15.24 -15.25 -8.64
CA TYR A 246 16.62 -15.39 -9.09
C TYR A 246 16.71 -15.96 -10.52
N GLU A 247 15.87 -16.92 -10.86
CA GLU A 247 15.79 -17.46 -12.23
C GLU A 247 15.37 -16.39 -13.24
N PHE A 248 14.47 -15.48 -12.87
CA PHE A 248 14.06 -14.38 -13.74
C PHE A 248 15.25 -13.46 -14.06
N ILE A 249 16.03 -13.07 -13.06
CA ILE A 249 17.22 -12.23 -13.23
C ILE A 249 18.27 -12.96 -14.10
N ALA A 250 18.58 -14.22 -13.77
CA ALA A 250 19.63 -14.98 -14.46
C ALA A 250 19.29 -15.30 -15.92
N GLN A 251 18.02 -15.55 -16.24
CA GLN A 251 17.58 -15.95 -17.59
C GLN A 251 17.24 -14.77 -18.50
N ASN A 252 17.00 -13.58 -17.96
CA ASN A 252 16.82 -12.40 -18.78
C ASN A 252 18.21 -11.78 -19.11
N PRO A 253 18.61 -11.75 -20.40
CA PRO A 253 19.98 -11.35 -20.79
C PRO A 253 20.37 -9.93 -20.33
N GLU A 254 19.41 -8.98 -20.33
CA GLU A 254 19.64 -7.62 -19.87
C GLU A 254 19.86 -7.59 -18.35
N LEU A 255 18.94 -8.20 -17.58
CA LEU A 255 19.06 -8.24 -16.13
C LEU A 255 20.33 -9.01 -15.70
N SER A 256 20.60 -10.18 -16.29
CA SER A 256 21.80 -10.96 -16.00
C SER A 256 23.10 -10.13 -16.17
N SER A 257 23.19 -9.34 -17.24
CA SER A 257 24.32 -8.43 -17.46
C SER A 257 24.38 -7.31 -16.41
N ARG A 258 23.23 -6.70 -16.09
CA ARG A 258 23.14 -5.57 -15.14
C ARG A 258 23.42 -5.98 -13.69
N PHE A 259 23.09 -7.22 -13.34
CA PHE A 259 23.25 -7.75 -11.99
C PHE A 259 24.56 -8.51 -11.77
N LYS A 260 25.46 -8.55 -12.78
CA LYS A 260 26.72 -9.29 -12.71
C LYS A 260 27.58 -8.91 -11.49
N ASP A 261 27.68 -7.61 -11.23
CA ASP A 261 28.48 -7.04 -10.15
C ASP A 261 27.60 -6.43 -9.04
N ALA A 262 26.28 -6.74 -9.07
CA ALA A 262 25.34 -6.25 -8.08
C ALA A 262 25.40 -7.07 -6.80
N GLU A 263 25.33 -6.39 -5.66
CA GLU A 263 25.38 -7.00 -4.33
C GLU A 263 23.99 -6.93 -3.68
N GLN A 264 23.42 -8.05 -3.26
CA GLN A 264 22.20 -8.08 -2.49
C GLN A 264 22.43 -7.58 -1.08
N ILE A 265 21.57 -6.67 -0.62
CA ILE A 265 21.56 -6.13 0.75
C ILE A 265 20.48 -6.85 1.54
N GLY A 266 20.86 -7.56 2.59
CA GLY A 266 19.93 -8.31 3.43
C GLY A 266 19.32 -9.51 2.72
N GLU A 267 18.16 -9.95 3.19
CA GLU A 267 17.49 -11.14 2.69
C GLU A 267 16.44 -10.82 1.60
N LEU A 268 16.11 -11.83 0.79
CA LEU A 268 14.93 -11.79 -0.07
C LEU A 268 13.69 -12.06 0.79
N GLU A 269 12.92 -11.02 1.03
CA GLU A 269 11.73 -11.04 1.89
C GLU A 269 10.45 -11.25 1.09
N GLY A 270 9.50 -11.98 1.67
CA GLY A 270 8.20 -12.24 1.07
C GLY A 270 7.07 -11.46 1.72
N PHE A 271 6.10 -11.01 0.92
CA PHE A 271 4.91 -10.34 1.41
C PHE A 271 3.67 -10.66 0.57
N GLY A 272 2.50 -10.64 1.22
CA GLY A 272 1.21 -10.85 0.57
C GLY A 272 0.46 -9.54 0.37
N LEU A 273 -0.16 -9.38 -0.80
CA LEU A 273 -0.82 -8.15 -1.23
C LEU A 273 -2.31 -8.43 -1.53
N PRO A 274 -3.25 -7.98 -0.67
CA PRO A 274 -4.68 -8.09 -0.93
C PRO A 274 -5.12 -7.04 -1.95
N LEU A 275 -5.60 -7.52 -3.11
CA LEU A 275 -5.97 -6.65 -4.23
C LEU A 275 -7.36 -6.04 -4.07
N GLY A 276 -7.54 -4.80 -4.54
CA GLY A 276 -8.82 -4.09 -4.68
C GLY A 276 -9.70 -4.57 -5.85
N SER A 277 -9.50 -5.81 -6.27
CA SER A 277 -10.19 -6.43 -7.41
C SER A 277 -11.55 -7.03 -7.06
N LYS A 278 -11.88 -7.11 -5.77
CA LYS A 278 -13.15 -7.62 -5.24
C LYS A 278 -13.65 -6.67 -4.15
N ARG A 279 -14.91 -6.27 -4.24
CA ARG A 279 -15.52 -5.50 -3.16
C ARG A 279 -15.73 -6.40 -1.95
N VAL A 280 -15.31 -5.93 -0.79
CA VAL A 280 -15.37 -6.65 0.48
C VAL A 280 -15.93 -5.71 1.54
N LYS A 281 -16.40 -6.25 2.67
CA LYS A 281 -16.85 -5.43 3.81
C LYS A 281 -15.65 -4.67 4.38
N ILE A 282 -15.74 -3.34 4.44
CA ILE A 282 -14.67 -2.45 4.92
C ILE A 282 -15.12 -1.53 6.05
N SER A 283 -16.40 -1.60 6.44
CA SER A 283 -16.94 -0.84 7.55
C SER A 283 -18.11 -1.59 8.23
N GLY A 284 -18.53 -1.10 9.37
CA GLY A 284 -19.65 -1.60 10.15
C GLY A 284 -19.84 -0.76 11.41
N ASP A 285 -20.68 -1.24 12.33
CA ASP A 285 -20.89 -0.53 13.59
C ASP A 285 -19.56 -0.32 14.33
N ASN A 286 -19.22 0.93 14.62
CA ASN A 286 -18.04 1.36 15.37
C ASN A 286 -16.67 1.00 14.74
N PHE A 287 -16.60 0.64 13.45
CA PHE A 287 -15.31 0.38 12.79
C PHE A 287 -15.24 0.79 11.32
N ILE A 288 -14.03 1.14 10.88
CA ILE A 288 -13.67 1.36 9.49
C ILE A 288 -12.32 0.69 9.21
N LEU A 289 -12.18 -0.02 8.08
CA LEU A 289 -10.92 -0.58 7.57
C LEU A 289 -10.37 0.31 6.45
N VAL A 290 -9.05 0.48 6.42
CA VAL A 290 -8.35 1.34 5.44
C VAL A 290 -7.12 0.66 4.85
N GLY A 291 -6.68 1.09 3.68
CA GLY A 291 -5.48 0.58 3.01
C GLY A 291 -5.52 -0.91 2.71
N ASP A 292 -4.43 -1.60 3.01
CA ASP A 292 -4.33 -3.05 2.75
C ASP A 292 -5.33 -3.86 3.61
N ALA A 293 -5.69 -3.39 4.80
CA ALA A 293 -6.71 -4.01 5.63
C ALA A 293 -8.10 -3.95 4.96
N ALA A 294 -8.34 -2.96 4.11
CA ALA A 294 -9.54 -2.84 3.28
C ALA A 294 -9.39 -3.52 1.89
N SER A 295 -8.24 -4.16 1.60
CA SER A 295 -7.92 -4.74 0.27
C SER A 295 -8.05 -3.72 -0.86
N LEU A 296 -7.27 -2.65 -0.82
CA LEU A 296 -7.35 -1.55 -1.80
C LEU A 296 -6.14 -1.47 -2.74
N ILE A 297 -5.28 -2.50 -2.75
CA ILE A 297 -4.09 -2.53 -3.63
C ILE A 297 -4.54 -2.65 -5.09
N ASP A 298 -3.92 -1.85 -5.95
CA ASP A 298 -4.19 -1.85 -7.38
C ASP A 298 -3.88 -3.21 -8.04
N PRO A 299 -4.80 -3.79 -8.80
CA PRO A 299 -4.61 -5.13 -9.36
C PRO A 299 -3.53 -5.24 -10.44
N ILE A 300 -3.19 -4.15 -11.14
CA ILE A 300 -2.17 -4.15 -12.20
C ILE A 300 -0.80 -3.74 -11.66
N SER A 301 -0.74 -2.57 -11.05
CA SER A 301 0.54 -1.99 -10.61
C SER A 301 1.04 -2.55 -9.29
N GLY A 302 0.16 -3.17 -8.47
CA GLY A 302 0.49 -3.55 -7.10
C GLY A 302 0.67 -2.35 -6.16
N ASP A 303 0.34 -1.12 -6.61
CA ASP A 303 0.41 0.07 -5.77
C ASP A 303 -0.70 0.07 -4.72
N GLY A 304 -0.31 0.27 -3.47
CA GLY A 304 -1.23 0.35 -2.33
C GLY A 304 -1.11 1.67 -1.55
N ILE A 305 0.04 2.38 -1.63
CA ILE A 305 0.33 3.53 -0.77
C ILE A 305 -0.64 4.68 -1.03
N GLY A 306 -0.90 5.00 -2.30
CA GLY A 306 -1.83 6.06 -2.67
C GLY A 306 -3.26 5.79 -2.20
N ASN A 307 -3.75 4.58 -2.40
CA ASN A 307 -5.09 4.17 -1.94
C ASN A 307 -5.16 4.06 -0.41
N ALA A 308 -4.06 3.65 0.24
CA ALA A 308 -3.98 3.60 1.70
C ALA A 308 -4.13 4.98 2.33
N MET A 309 -3.35 5.96 1.90
CA MET A 309 -3.45 7.33 2.40
C MET A 309 -4.81 7.95 2.09
N PHE A 310 -5.31 7.75 0.88
CA PHE A 310 -6.61 8.28 0.47
C PHE A 310 -7.77 7.70 1.30
N SER A 311 -7.78 6.39 1.54
CA SER A 311 -8.80 5.75 2.38
C SER A 311 -8.69 6.18 3.84
N GLY A 312 -7.46 6.35 4.37
CA GLY A 312 -7.23 6.87 5.73
C GLY A 312 -7.80 8.28 5.92
N LYS A 313 -7.57 9.16 4.93
CA LYS A 313 -8.17 10.51 4.91
C LYS A 313 -9.70 10.46 4.90
N LEU A 314 -10.31 9.68 4.01
CA LEU A 314 -11.77 9.55 3.94
C LEU A 314 -12.37 8.94 5.22
N ALA A 315 -11.66 8.00 5.85
CA ALA A 315 -12.09 7.42 7.12
C ALA A 315 -12.13 8.47 8.23
N ALA A 316 -11.10 9.32 8.32
CA ALA A 316 -11.07 10.43 9.28
C ALA A 316 -12.22 11.42 9.05
N GLU A 317 -12.52 11.79 7.80
CA GLU A 317 -13.66 12.64 7.46
C GLU A 317 -15.00 12.01 7.86
N GLN A 318 -15.12 10.68 7.74
CA GLN A 318 -16.31 9.98 8.19
C GLN A 318 -16.40 9.92 9.72
N VAL A 319 -15.27 9.71 10.40
CA VAL A 319 -15.18 9.76 11.87
C VAL A 319 -15.71 11.10 12.40
N ILE A 320 -15.23 12.22 11.85
CA ILE A 320 -15.71 13.57 12.24
C ILE A 320 -17.23 13.64 12.12
N ARG A 321 -17.82 13.19 10.99
CA ARG A 321 -19.28 13.14 10.80
C ARG A 321 -19.99 12.23 11.80
N CYS A 322 -19.38 11.12 12.20
CA CYS A 322 -19.95 10.25 13.22
C CYS A 322 -20.08 10.97 14.57
N PHE A 323 -19.07 11.76 14.95
CA PHE A 323 -19.11 12.53 16.18
C PHE A 323 -20.08 13.72 16.10
N GLU A 324 -20.12 14.46 14.98
CA GLU A 324 -21.07 15.55 14.75
C GLU A 324 -22.52 15.10 14.86
N ASN A 325 -22.83 13.89 14.38
CA ASN A 325 -24.18 13.32 14.41
C ASN A 325 -24.43 12.38 15.61
N SER A 326 -23.41 12.09 16.43
CA SER A 326 -23.47 11.07 17.48
C SER A 326 -23.96 9.71 16.97
N ASP A 327 -23.65 9.35 15.71
CA ASP A 327 -24.10 8.13 15.06
C ASP A 327 -22.90 7.30 14.55
N PHE A 328 -22.69 6.14 15.19
CA PHE A 328 -21.62 5.18 14.89
C PHE A 328 -22.15 3.89 14.27
N THR A 329 -23.39 3.89 13.80
CA THR A 329 -24.02 2.73 13.16
C THR A 329 -23.42 2.42 11.80
N ALA A 330 -23.47 1.15 11.41
CA ALA A 330 -23.04 0.70 10.08
C ALA A 330 -23.71 1.50 8.96
N LYS A 331 -24.99 1.87 9.11
CA LYS A 331 -25.75 2.66 8.12
C LYS A 331 -25.14 4.05 7.92
N HIS A 332 -24.74 4.73 8.99
CA HIS A 332 -24.11 6.04 8.91
C HIS A 332 -22.69 5.95 8.37
N ILE A 333 -21.93 4.94 8.82
CA ILE A 333 -20.54 4.71 8.40
C ILE A 333 -20.44 4.25 6.93
N GLU A 334 -21.48 3.62 6.36
CA GLU A 334 -21.51 3.20 4.94
C GLU A 334 -21.25 4.34 3.96
N GLN A 335 -21.42 5.60 4.37
CA GLN A 335 -21.06 6.77 3.56
C GLN A 335 -19.56 6.79 3.21
N TYR A 336 -18.70 6.29 4.10
CA TYR A 336 -17.28 6.08 3.80
C TYR A 336 -17.09 5.12 2.62
N ASP A 337 -17.74 3.95 2.65
CA ASP A 337 -17.68 2.96 1.57
C ASP A 337 -18.11 3.57 0.25
N ASN A 338 -19.24 4.30 0.26
CA ASN A 338 -19.81 4.93 -0.92
C ASN A 338 -18.85 5.98 -1.50
N ASN A 339 -18.28 6.85 -0.68
CA ASN A 339 -17.33 7.87 -1.10
C ASN A 339 -16.04 7.24 -1.66
N LEU A 340 -15.50 6.23 -0.99
CA LEU A 340 -14.30 5.53 -1.42
C LEU A 340 -14.52 4.84 -2.76
N PHE A 341 -15.56 4.01 -2.89
CA PHE A 341 -15.79 3.27 -4.14
C PHE A 341 -16.31 4.14 -5.28
N LYS A 342 -16.94 5.29 -5.01
CA LYS A 342 -17.22 6.30 -6.02
C LYS A 342 -15.93 6.87 -6.62
N ALA A 343 -14.92 7.10 -5.78
CA ALA A 343 -13.65 7.70 -6.19
C ALA A 343 -12.72 6.71 -6.92
N ILE A 344 -12.57 5.47 -6.41
CA ILE A 344 -11.56 4.53 -6.93
C ILE A 344 -12.14 3.22 -7.48
N GLY A 345 -13.40 2.91 -7.19
CA GLY A 345 -13.98 1.59 -7.51
C GLY A 345 -14.06 1.28 -9.00
N LYS A 346 -14.39 2.27 -9.84
CA LYS A 346 -14.41 2.12 -11.31
C LYS A 346 -13.01 1.81 -11.86
N GLU A 347 -12.00 2.53 -11.36
CA GLU A 347 -10.60 2.32 -11.73
C GLU A 347 -10.12 0.92 -11.35
N LEU A 348 -10.31 0.51 -10.09
CA LEU A 348 -9.93 -0.82 -9.61
C LEU A 348 -10.60 -1.94 -10.43
N LYS A 349 -11.89 -1.81 -10.73
CA LYS A 349 -12.64 -2.77 -11.56
C LYS A 349 -12.10 -2.85 -12.98
N LEU A 350 -11.77 -1.71 -13.61
CA LEU A 350 -11.20 -1.67 -14.95
C LEU A 350 -9.81 -2.32 -14.99
N ARG A 351 -8.96 -1.97 -14.02
CA ARG A 351 -7.61 -2.54 -13.89
C ARG A 351 -7.64 -4.04 -13.61
N PHE A 352 -8.59 -4.51 -12.81
CA PHE A 352 -8.77 -5.96 -12.62
C PHE A 352 -9.17 -6.68 -13.92
N LYS A 353 -10.10 -6.11 -14.70
CA LYS A 353 -10.46 -6.67 -16.00
C LYS A 353 -9.25 -6.72 -16.95
N ALA A 354 -8.44 -5.65 -16.99
CA ALA A 354 -7.23 -5.63 -17.80
C ALA A 354 -6.22 -6.68 -17.34
N GLN A 355 -6.03 -6.88 -16.03
CA GLN A 355 -5.21 -7.97 -15.49
C GLN A 355 -5.71 -9.36 -15.95
N GLN A 356 -7.04 -9.59 -15.92
CA GLN A 356 -7.63 -10.84 -16.38
C GLN A 356 -7.38 -11.08 -17.87
N ILE A 357 -7.53 -10.05 -18.71
CA ILE A 357 -7.28 -10.12 -20.15
C ILE A 357 -5.81 -10.48 -20.40
N ILE A 358 -4.86 -9.78 -19.80
CA ILE A 358 -3.43 -10.06 -19.92
C ILE A 358 -3.10 -11.47 -19.43
N SER A 359 -3.76 -11.92 -18.36
CA SER A 359 -3.57 -13.26 -17.79
C SER A 359 -4.11 -14.38 -18.67
N GLY A 360 -5.23 -14.13 -19.35
CA GLY A 360 -5.91 -15.12 -20.22
C GLY A 360 -5.42 -15.11 -21.67
N MET A 361 -4.93 -13.96 -22.14
CA MET A 361 -4.54 -13.73 -23.53
C MET A 361 -3.15 -13.08 -23.61
N PRO A 362 -2.07 -13.84 -23.41
CA PRO A 362 -0.69 -13.30 -23.42
C PRO A 362 -0.33 -12.53 -24.70
N PHE A 363 -0.94 -12.87 -25.86
CA PHE A 363 -0.73 -12.19 -27.13
C PHE A 363 -1.18 -10.72 -27.13
N VAL A 364 -2.02 -10.31 -26.18
CA VAL A 364 -2.43 -8.90 -26.02
C VAL A 364 -1.21 -8.01 -25.75
N LEU A 365 -0.27 -8.48 -24.94
CA LEU A 365 0.99 -7.76 -24.74
C LEU A 365 1.82 -7.73 -26.02
N ASP A 366 1.91 -8.83 -26.76
CA ASP A 366 2.58 -8.85 -28.06
C ASP A 366 1.99 -7.78 -28.99
N THR A 367 0.66 -7.68 -29.04
CA THR A 367 -0.06 -6.70 -29.86
C THR A 367 0.20 -5.25 -29.39
N ILE A 368 0.17 -5.00 -28.07
CA ILE A 368 0.44 -3.67 -27.51
C ILE A 368 1.88 -3.22 -27.86
N PHE A 369 2.85 -4.10 -27.71
CA PHE A 369 4.24 -3.79 -28.04
C PHE A 369 4.47 -3.64 -29.55
N MET A 370 3.80 -4.39 -30.39
CA MET A 370 3.81 -4.19 -31.85
C MET A 370 3.18 -2.85 -32.22
N ALA A 371 2.02 -2.53 -31.66
CA ALA A 371 1.30 -1.28 -31.92
C ALA A 371 2.07 -0.05 -31.44
N SER A 372 2.82 -0.16 -30.35
CA SER A 372 3.63 0.94 -29.78
C SER A 372 4.80 1.40 -30.68
N LYS A 373 5.14 0.61 -31.71
CA LYS A 373 6.08 1.05 -32.77
C LYS A 373 5.52 2.21 -33.61
N SER A 374 4.18 2.34 -33.68
CA SER A 374 3.51 3.50 -34.31
C SER A 374 3.50 4.70 -33.36
N LYS A 375 4.03 5.85 -33.78
CA LYS A 375 4.03 7.10 -32.99
C LYS A 375 2.62 7.54 -32.56
N LEU A 376 1.59 7.27 -33.39
CA LEU A 376 0.21 7.63 -33.11
C LEU A 376 -0.39 6.78 -31.99
N LEU A 377 -0.19 5.45 -32.07
CA LEU A 377 -0.68 4.48 -31.08
C LEU A 377 0.07 4.62 -29.74
N LYS A 378 1.36 4.95 -29.77
CA LYS A 378 2.13 5.24 -28.56
C LYS A 378 1.54 6.41 -27.78
N LYS A 379 1.14 7.52 -28.45
CA LYS A 379 0.47 8.66 -27.81
C LYS A 379 -0.89 8.27 -27.21
N LEU A 380 -1.67 7.43 -27.89
CA LEU A 380 -2.96 6.95 -27.39
C LEU A 380 -2.82 6.08 -26.14
N ILE A 381 -1.85 5.17 -26.12
CA ILE A 381 -1.55 4.33 -24.95
C ILE A 381 -1.11 5.20 -23.77
N GLN A 382 -0.23 6.18 -24.00
CA GLN A 382 0.26 7.10 -22.96
C GLN A 382 -0.84 8.00 -22.37
N LYS A 383 -1.90 8.32 -23.13
CA LYS A 383 -3.00 9.17 -22.66
C LYS A 383 -4.02 8.42 -21.80
N ASN A 384 -4.07 7.08 -21.89
CA ASN A 384 -5.10 6.24 -21.23
C ASN A 384 -4.52 5.34 -20.12
N LEU A 385 -3.23 5.45 -19.80
CA LEU A 385 -2.57 4.85 -18.66
C LEU A 385 -2.27 5.89 -17.57
#